data_cb1f3c72d6d863b58ffa44dedb5a034a
#
_entry.id   cb1f3c72d6d863b58ffa44dedb5a034a
#
_cell.length_a   1.000
_cell.length_b   1.000
_cell.length_c   1.000
_cell.angle_alpha   90.00
_cell.angle_beta   90.00
_cell.angle_gamma   90.00
#
_symmetry.space_group_name_H-M   'P 1'
#
loop_
_entity.id
_entity.type
_entity.pdbx_description
1 polymer ?
#
loop_
_entity_poly.entity_id
_entity_poly.type
_entity_poly.pdbx_seq_one_letter_code
_entity_poly.pdbx_strand_id
1 'polypeptide(L)'
;MDEGNKRTLVILIAVLSALAIFYLLLQRPHLEYNDVTVEQAKQLIVQKPRMIILDVRTESEYAQEHIEGAINMPLSEIDSRLSEMDPEDEFLVYCTSGSRSSMAIATMLENEYTKIYHLPSGIIAWRKAGYPVIP
;
A
#
# COMPACT_ATOMS: atom_id res chain seq x y z
N MET A 1 44.09 15.46 -28.12
CA MET A 1 42.82 16.11 -27.76
C MET A 1 43.16 17.36 -26.97
N ASP A 2 42.80 18.51 -27.49
CA ASP A 2 43.06 19.81 -26.87
C ASP A 2 42.32 19.94 -25.52
N GLU A 3 42.86 20.69 -24.57
CA GLU A 3 42.29 20.93 -23.24
C GLU A 3 40.85 21.46 -23.30
N GLY A 4 40.55 22.30 -24.29
CA GLY A 4 39.17 22.77 -24.52
C GLY A 4 38.19 21.65 -24.87
N ASN A 5 38.63 20.69 -25.66
CA ASN A 5 37.82 19.56 -26.11
C ASN A 5 37.55 18.57 -25.00
N LYS A 6 38.52 18.36 -24.08
CA LYS A 6 38.38 17.55 -22.88
C LYS A 6 37.35 18.15 -21.92
N ARG A 7 37.38 19.45 -21.66
CA ARG A 7 36.43 20.18 -20.82
C ARG A 7 35.00 20.07 -21.37
N THR A 8 34.84 20.26 -22.68
CA THR A 8 33.55 20.14 -23.34
C THR A 8 32.99 18.73 -23.23
N LEU A 9 33.82 17.69 -23.40
CA LEU A 9 33.42 16.31 -23.27
C LEU A 9 32.95 15.97 -21.83
N VAL A 10 33.68 16.46 -20.83
CA VAL A 10 33.31 16.24 -19.42
C VAL A 10 31.96 16.89 -19.10
N ILE A 11 31.74 18.13 -19.57
CA ILE A 11 30.45 18.82 -19.37
C ILE A 11 29.33 18.05 -20.05
N LEU A 12 29.54 17.56 -21.26
CA LEU A 12 28.54 16.81 -22.02
C LEU A 12 28.15 15.52 -21.30
N ILE A 13 29.14 14.79 -20.79
CA ILE A 13 28.89 13.57 -20.01
C ILE A 13 28.12 13.89 -18.73
N ALA A 14 28.47 14.94 -18.00
CA ALA A 14 27.79 15.37 -16.80
C ALA A 14 26.32 15.74 -17.05
N VAL A 15 26.05 16.45 -18.14
CA VAL A 15 24.69 16.82 -18.55
C VAL A 15 23.88 15.58 -18.93
N LEU A 16 24.46 14.69 -19.73
CA LEU A 16 23.75 13.44 -20.12
C LEU A 16 23.46 12.53 -18.94
N SER A 17 24.40 12.42 -18.00
CA SER A 17 24.18 11.63 -16.77
C SER A 17 23.09 12.25 -15.88
N ALA A 18 23.06 13.57 -15.74
CA ALA A 18 22.01 14.27 -15.00
C ALA A 18 20.64 14.09 -15.65
N LEU A 19 20.55 14.16 -16.98
CA LEU A 19 19.32 13.90 -17.71
C LEU A 19 18.86 12.45 -17.60
N ALA A 20 19.78 11.49 -17.63
CA ALA A 20 19.45 10.08 -17.42
C ALA A 20 18.94 9.80 -16.02
N ILE A 21 19.57 10.37 -14.99
CA ILE A 21 19.11 10.26 -13.61
C ILE A 21 17.74 10.91 -13.45
N PHE A 22 17.54 12.11 -14.01
CA PHE A 22 16.25 12.79 -13.98
C PHE A 22 15.16 11.96 -14.67
N TYR A 23 15.45 11.38 -15.82
CA TYR A 23 14.54 10.49 -16.54
C TYR A 23 14.18 9.24 -15.73
N LEU A 24 15.16 8.61 -15.09
CA LEU A 24 14.93 7.46 -14.20
C LEU A 24 14.10 7.85 -12.96
N LEU A 25 14.28 9.05 -12.43
CA LEU A 25 13.47 9.56 -11.31
C LEU A 25 12.02 9.84 -11.73
N LEU A 26 11.80 10.27 -12.98
CA LEU A 26 10.45 10.45 -13.55
C LEU A 26 9.74 9.10 -13.80
N GLN A 27 10.49 8.03 -14.03
CA GLN A 27 9.94 6.69 -14.25
C GLN A 27 9.74 5.88 -12.97
N ARG A 28 9.93 6.49 -11.79
CA ARG A 28 9.55 5.82 -10.55
C ARG A 28 8.08 5.42 -10.66
N PRO A 29 7.75 4.12 -10.48
CA PRO A 29 6.36 3.73 -10.48
C PRO A 29 5.64 4.59 -9.44
N HIS A 30 4.57 5.26 -9.86
CA HIS A 30 3.64 5.84 -8.91
C HIS A 30 3.18 4.70 -8.01
N LEU A 31 3.55 4.76 -6.75
CA LEU A 31 3.06 3.84 -5.74
C LEU A 31 1.59 4.20 -5.52
N GLU A 32 0.74 3.62 -6.37
CA GLU A 32 -0.69 3.89 -6.34
C GLU A 32 -1.42 2.73 -5.66
N TYR A 33 -2.35 3.08 -4.82
CA TYR A 33 -3.35 2.19 -4.29
C TYR A 33 -4.74 2.80 -4.55
N ASN A 34 -5.78 2.00 -4.42
CA ASN A 34 -7.14 2.45 -4.71
C ASN A 34 -7.93 2.67 -3.43
N ASP A 35 -8.28 3.90 -3.12
CA ASP A 35 -9.26 4.20 -2.09
C ASP A 35 -10.65 3.72 -2.54
N VAL A 36 -11.33 3.01 -1.67
CA VAL A 36 -12.66 2.47 -1.92
C VAL A 36 -13.67 2.89 -0.86
N THR A 37 -14.92 3.02 -1.26
CA THR A 37 -16.03 3.21 -0.31
C THR A 37 -16.35 1.88 0.39
N VAL A 38 -17.17 1.96 1.44
CA VAL A 38 -17.65 0.77 2.17
C VAL A 38 -18.39 -0.18 1.23
N GLU A 39 -19.24 0.36 0.33
CA GLU A 39 -20.00 -0.39 -0.63
C GLU A 39 -19.11 -1.08 -1.66
N GLN A 40 -18.09 -0.36 -2.17
CA GLN A 40 -17.09 -0.93 -3.07
C GLN A 40 -16.27 -2.02 -2.39
N ALA A 41 -15.85 -1.81 -1.15
CA ALA A 41 -15.13 -2.81 -0.37
C ALA A 41 -15.98 -4.09 -0.20
N LYS A 42 -17.26 -3.94 0.13
CA LYS A 42 -18.20 -5.09 0.22
C LYS A 42 -18.31 -5.84 -1.10
N GLN A 43 -18.40 -5.12 -2.23
CA GLN A 43 -18.44 -5.74 -3.56
C GLN A 43 -17.14 -6.46 -3.89
N LEU A 44 -15.99 -5.87 -3.59
CA LEU A 44 -14.68 -6.48 -3.80
C LEU A 44 -14.53 -7.80 -3.04
N ILE A 45 -14.94 -7.84 -1.78
CA ILE A 45 -14.91 -9.06 -0.96
C ILE A 45 -15.71 -10.20 -1.61
N VAL A 46 -16.87 -9.89 -2.17
CA VAL A 46 -17.71 -10.89 -2.86
C VAL A 46 -17.12 -11.32 -4.19
N GLN A 47 -16.60 -10.37 -4.97
CA GLN A 47 -16.09 -10.62 -6.33
C GLN A 47 -14.69 -11.25 -6.34
N LYS A 48 -13.91 -11.02 -5.31
CA LYS A 48 -12.50 -11.44 -5.19
C LYS A 48 -12.30 -12.33 -3.96
N PRO A 49 -12.79 -13.57 -3.96
CA PRO A 49 -12.77 -14.44 -2.78
C PRO A 49 -11.35 -14.83 -2.30
N ARG A 50 -10.32 -14.59 -3.12
CA ARG A 50 -8.91 -14.81 -2.75
C ARG A 50 -8.20 -13.55 -2.27
N MET A 51 -8.86 -12.40 -2.31
CA MET A 51 -8.30 -11.15 -1.80
C MET A 51 -8.10 -11.25 -0.29
N ILE A 52 -6.94 -10.81 0.17
CA ILE A 52 -6.62 -10.77 1.60
C ILE A 52 -7.21 -9.50 2.20
N ILE A 53 -8.07 -9.67 3.21
CA ILE A 53 -8.58 -8.55 4.00
C ILE A 53 -7.64 -8.37 5.19
N LEU A 54 -6.94 -7.24 5.24
CA LEU A 54 -5.89 -6.98 6.21
C LEU A 54 -6.33 -5.92 7.23
N ASP A 55 -6.51 -6.35 8.48
CA ASP A 55 -6.77 -5.48 9.61
C ASP A 55 -5.45 -5.10 10.29
N VAL A 56 -5.07 -3.82 10.20
CA VAL A 56 -3.80 -3.33 10.76
C VAL A 56 -3.98 -2.68 12.14
N ARG A 57 -5.12 -2.91 12.79
CA ARG A 57 -5.37 -2.51 14.17
C ARG A 57 -4.62 -3.43 15.14
N THR A 58 -4.65 -3.08 16.41
CA THR A 58 -4.07 -3.94 17.45
C THR A 58 -4.81 -5.29 17.55
N GLU A 59 -4.12 -6.29 18.07
CA GLU A 59 -4.71 -7.61 18.34
C GLU A 59 -5.95 -7.51 19.22
N SER A 60 -5.92 -6.66 20.24
CA SER A 60 -7.05 -6.43 21.14
C SER A 60 -8.27 -5.83 20.42
N GLU A 61 -8.08 -4.88 19.51
CA GLU A 61 -9.17 -4.31 18.71
C GLU A 61 -9.75 -5.35 17.74
N TYR A 62 -8.89 -6.14 17.10
CA TYR A 62 -9.28 -7.21 16.19
C TYR A 62 -10.09 -8.30 16.94
N ALA A 63 -9.65 -8.71 18.13
CA ALA A 63 -10.33 -9.72 18.93
C ALA A 63 -11.72 -9.27 19.44
N GLN A 64 -11.94 -7.96 19.57
CA GLN A 64 -13.26 -7.44 19.94
C GLN A 64 -14.24 -7.53 18.76
N GLU A 65 -13.83 -7.13 17.60
CA GLU A 65 -14.59 -7.24 16.36
C GLU A 65 -13.70 -6.96 15.14
N HIS A 66 -13.96 -7.62 14.03
CA HIS A 66 -13.30 -7.39 12.76
C HIS A 66 -14.22 -7.71 11.57
N ILE A 67 -13.84 -7.30 10.37
CA ILE A 67 -14.56 -7.69 9.15
C ILE A 67 -14.34 -9.19 8.94
N GLU A 68 -15.43 -9.92 8.69
CA GLU A 68 -15.37 -11.38 8.47
C GLU A 68 -14.35 -11.74 7.38
N GLY A 69 -13.50 -12.71 7.69
CA GLY A 69 -12.42 -13.16 6.81
C GLY A 69 -11.13 -12.31 6.87
N ALA A 70 -11.12 -11.23 7.66
CA ALA A 70 -9.90 -10.45 7.84
C ALA A 70 -8.85 -11.22 8.64
N ILE A 71 -7.58 -11.01 8.27
CA ILE A 71 -6.43 -11.40 9.08
C ILE A 71 -5.87 -10.17 9.80
N ASN A 72 -5.31 -10.36 10.98
CA ASN A 72 -4.71 -9.28 11.75
C ASN A 72 -3.21 -9.22 11.57
N MET A 73 -2.73 -8.08 11.14
CA MET A 73 -1.31 -7.74 11.11
C MET A 73 -1.16 -6.31 11.63
N PRO A 74 -0.98 -6.11 12.93
CA PRO A 74 -0.87 -4.79 13.53
C PRO A 74 0.18 -3.92 12.84
N LEU A 75 -0.09 -2.62 12.71
CA LEU A 75 0.84 -1.67 12.09
C LEU A 75 2.27 -1.79 12.69
N SER A 76 2.38 -2.02 14.00
CA SER A 76 3.66 -2.21 14.68
C SER A 76 4.45 -3.45 14.24
N GLU A 77 3.81 -4.39 13.58
CA GLU A 77 4.40 -5.67 13.17
C GLU A 77 4.55 -5.77 11.65
N ILE A 78 4.03 -4.80 10.90
CA ILE A 78 3.95 -4.88 9.42
C ILE A 78 5.32 -5.14 8.79
N ASP A 79 6.35 -4.40 9.20
CA ASP A 79 7.72 -4.54 8.66
C ASP A 79 8.30 -5.96 8.86
N SER A 80 8.04 -6.57 10.00
CA SER A 80 8.59 -7.88 10.34
C SER A 80 7.79 -9.05 9.78
N ARG A 81 6.52 -8.85 9.48
CA ARG A 81 5.58 -9.91 9.10
C ARG A 81 5.10 -9.84 7.66
N LEU A 82 5.42 -8.78 6.93
CA LEU A 82 4.96 -8.58 5.56
C LEU A 82 5.35 -9.76 4.65
N SER A 83 6.52 -10.36 4.87
CA SER A 83 7.00 -11.54 4.13
C SER A 83 6.18 -12.83 4.35
N GLU A 84 5.23 -12.83 5.28
CA GLU A 84 4.27 -13.93 5.44
C GLU A 84 3.23 -13.97 4.32
N MET A 85 3.11 -12.89 3.54
CA MET A 85 2.15 -12.72 2.45
C MET A 85 2.88 -12.68 1.10
N ASP A 86 2.18 -13.04 0.03
CA ASP A 86 2.70 -12.94 -1.33
C ASP A 86 2.45 -11.52 -1.87
N PRO A 87 3.47 -10.79 -2.36
CA PRO A 87 3.29 -9.47 -2.96
C PRO A 87 2.41 -9.47 -4.21
N GLU A 88 2.20 -10.65 -4.83
CA GLU A 88 1.31 -10.80 -5.98
C GLU A 88 -0.18 -10.92 -5.61
N ASP A 89 -0.50 -11.14 -4.34
CA ASP A 89 -1.88 -11.16 -3.86
C ASP A 89 -2.53 -9.77 -3.92
N GLU A 90 -3.86 -9.75 -3.91
CA GLU A 90 -4.64 -8.51 -3.78
C GLU A 90 -5.03 -8.30 -2.31
N PHE A 91 -4.98 -7.06 -1.86
CA PHE A 91 -5.21 -6.70 -0.47
C PHE A 91 -6.32 -5.66 -0.33
N LEU A 92 -7.20 -5.84 0.63
CA LEU A 92 -8.07 -4.81 1.16
C LEU A 92 -7.58 -4.45 2.56
N VAL A 93 -7.01 -3.26 2.71
CA VAL A 93 -6.37 -2.83 3.96
C VAL A 93 -7.26 -1.83 4.69
N TYR A 94 -7.48 -2.05 5.97
CA TYR A 94 -8.26 -1.13 6.80
C TYR A 94 -7.73 -1.04 8.23
N CYS A 95 -8.15 0.02 8.91
CA CYS A 95 -8.01 0.18 10.35
C CYS A 95 -9.30 0.74 10.95
N THR A 96 -9.24 1.53 11.99
CA THR A 96 -10.45 2.15 12.59
C THR A 96 -11.02 3.26 11.72
N SER A 97 -10.17 4.21 11.26
CA SER A 97 -10.56 5.43 10.54
C SER A 97 -9.54 5.91 9.50
N GLY A 98 -8.70 5.00 8.99
CA GLY A 98 -7.82 5.23 7.84
C GLY A 98 -6.38 5.63 8.15
N SER A 99 -6.05 6.18 9.31
CA SER A 99 -4.71 6.70 9.61
C SER A 99 -3.65 5.59 9.64
N ARG A 100 -3.86 4.55 10.42
CA ARG A 100 -2.92 3.42 10.54
C ARG A 100 -2.83 2.61 9.24
N SER A 101 -3.94 2.43 8.54
CA SER A 101 -3.96 1.72 7.27
C SER A 101 -3.19 2.47 6.18
N SER A 102 -3.25 3.80 6.14
CA SER A 102 -2.42 4.59 5.22
C SER A 102 -0.92 4.41 5.49
N MET A 103 -0.51 4.35 6.77
CA MET A 103 0.88 4.10 7.14
C MET A 103 1.32 2.68 6.77
N ALA A 104 0.47 1.68 7.03
CA ALA A 104 0.74 0.30 6.63
C ALA A 104 0.89 0.15 5.12
N ILE A 105 0.02 0.80 4.34
CA ILE A 105 0.07 0.79 2.87
C ILE A 105 1.37 1.42 2.37
N ALA A 106 1.85 2.51 2.97
CA ALA A 106 3.15 3.08 2.61
C ALA A 106 4.28 2.05 2.74
N THR A 107 4.35 1.33 3.86
CA THR A 107 5.30 0.25 4.06
C THR A 107 5.11 -0.89 3.05
N MET A 108 3.87 -1.28 2.77
CA MET A 108 3.57 -2.33 1.78
C MET A 108 4.08 -1.95 0.39
N LEU A 109 3.81 -0.72 -0.05
CA LEU A 109 4.26 -0.20 -1.35
C LEU A 109 5.79 -0.13 -1.46
N GLU A 110 6.49 0.27 -0.39
CA GLU A 110 7.96 0.26 -0.32
C GLU A 110 8.55 -1.15 -0.47
N ASN A 111 7.78 -2.18 -0.15
CA ASN A 111 8.13 -3.59 -0.26
C ASN A 111 7.49 -4.28 -1.48
N GLU A 112 7.07 -3.50 -2.49
CA GLU A 112 6.57 -3.98 -3.80
C GLU A 112 5.19 -4.67 -3.74
N TYR A 113 4.43 -4.53 -2.66
CA TYR A 113 3.01 -4.91 -2.60
C TYR A 113 2.18 -3.80 -3.25
N THR A 114 1.73 -3.99 -4.48
CA THR A 114 1.13 -2.92 -5.29
C THR A 114 -0.35 -3.11 -5.60
N LYS A 115 -0.92 -4.27 -5.32
CA LYS A 115 -2.33 -4.59 -5.61
C LYS A 115 -3.20 -4.32 -4.38
N ILE A 116 -3.34 -3.04 -4.00
CA ILE A 116 -3.93 -2.61 -2.74
C ILE A 116 -5.19 -1.80 -2.97
N TYR A 117 -6.25 -2.20 -2.28
CA TYR A 117 -7.45 -1.42 -2.02
C TYR A 117 -7.41 -0.93 -0.58
N HIS A 118 -7.71 0.32 -0.36
CA HIS A 118 -7.73 0.94 0.95
C HIS A 118 -9.16 1.34 1.33
N LEU A 119 -9.59 0.98 2.53
CA LEU A 119 -10.84 1.46 3.12
C LEU A 119 -10.54 2.61 4.08
N PRO A 120 -10.43 3.88 3.60
CA PRO A 120 -9.99 5.01 4.42
C PRO A 120 -10.97 5.38 5.52
N SER A 121 -12.24 5.06 5.34
CA SER A 121 -13.28 5.27 6.35
C SER A 121 -13.28 4.20 7.47
N GLY A 122 -12.53 3.12 7.29
CA GLY A 122 -12.28 2.09 8.28
C GLY A 122 -13.50 1.30 8.74
N ILE A 123 -13.31 0.52 9.80
CA ILE A 123 -14.36 -0.33 10.38
C ILE A 123 -15.51 0.48 10.98
N ILE A 124 -15.28 1.72 11.38
CA ILE A 124 -16.34 2.61 11.87
C ILE A 124 -17.42 2.80 10.80
N ALA A 125 -17.01 3.14 9.59
CA ALA A 125 -17.96 3.33 8.49
C ALA A 125 -18.58 2.02 8.02
N TRP A 126 -17.83 0.92 8.05
CA TRP A 126 -18.31 -0.44 7.77
C TRP A 126 -19.50 -0.81 8.68
N ARG A 127 -19.34 -0.61 9.99
CA ARG A 127 -20.43 -0.83 10.97
C ARG A 127 -21.60 0.11 10.77
N LYS A 128 -21.32 1.40 10.52
CA LYS A 128 -22.38 2.40 10.29
C LYS A 128 -23.23 2.07 9.06
N ALA A 129 -22.65 1.44 8.05
CA ALA A 129 -23.35 0.96 6.87
C ALA A 129 -24.20 -0.30 7.15
N GLY A 130 -24.13 -0.87 8.35
CA GLY A 130 -24.87 -2.07 8.74
C GLY A 130 -24.24 -3.38 8.27
N TYR A 131 -22.98 -3.36 7.82
CA TYR A 131 -22.29 -4.57 7.41
C TYR A 131 -21.76 -5.36 8.62
N PRO A 132 -21.77 -6.71 8.54
CA PRO A 132 -21.44 -7.55 9.69
C PRO A 132 -19.97 -7.45 10.08
N VAL A 133 -19.74 -7.51 11.38
CA VAL A 133 -18.44 -7.76 12.02
C VAL A 133 -18.57 -8.98 12.93
N ILE A 134 -17.46 -9.65 13.14
CA ILE A 134 -17.38 -10.83 14.02
C ILE A 134 -16.30 -10.61 15.08
N PRO A 135 -16.39 -11.26 16.27
CA PRO A 135 -15.32 -11.26 17.25
C PRO A 135 -14.14 -12.13 16.81
#